data_2da598c86fc8719bf11fe8cefc0da123
#
_entry.id   2da598c86fc8719bf11fe8cefc0da123
#
_cell.length_a   1.000
_cell.length_b   1.000
_cell.length_c   1.000
_cell.angle_alpha   90.00
_cell.angle_beta   90.00
_cell.angle_gamma   90.00
#
_symmetry.space_group_name_H-M   'P 1'
#
loop_
_entity.id
_entity.type
_entity.pdbx_description
1 polymer ?
#
loop_
_entity_poly.entity_id
_entity_poly.type
_entity_poly.pdbx_seq_one_letter_code
_entity_poly.pdbx_strand_id
1 'polypeptide(L)'
;SPYVTHGVINEIEIIKKSLAKFSFSKNEKFIQEVLWRTYWKGWLELRPNVWTDYLVGLNNMKEKFRDKKEYLNAIEGNTNIECFNEWVKELKENNYLHNHTRMWFASIWIFTLDLPWQLGAEFFMQHLYDGDAASNTLGWRWVAGVQTQGKHYLASEWNIKKFTNNRFNNIKLNENVPPKVSEKTYSIVKQNFANPQDIDQNNLLVFENNLSLETTDFKNNKFKKVYLVSNKNENRSIK
;
A
#
# COMPACT_ATOMS: atom_id res chain seq x y z
N SER A 1 -5.52 5.86 4.53
CA SER A 1 -6.59 5.94 5.55
C SER A 1 -7.49 4.73 5.48
N PRO A 2 -7.74 4.02 6.60
CA PRO A 2 -8.62 2.84 6.62
C PRO A 2 -10.01 3.14 6.07
N TYR A 3 -10.57 4.29 6.40
CA TYR A 3 -11.90 4.70 5.92
C TYR A 3 -12.00 4.78 4.39
N VAL A 4 -10.94 5.23 3.72
CA VAL A 4 -10.89 5.28 2.25
C VAL A 4 -10.61 3.90 1.67
N THR A 5 -9.72 3.14 2.30
CA THR A 5 -9.36 1.79 1.84
C THR A 5 -10.57 0.86 1.84
N HIS A 6 -11.40 0.95 2.87
CA HIS A 6 -12.63 0.16 3.00
C HIS A 6 -13.87 0.81 2.36
N GLY A 7 -13.70 1.93 1.66
CA GLY A 7 -14.78 2.61 0.96
C GLY A 7 -15.87 3.16 1.89
N VAL A 8 -15.58 3.43 3.16
CA VAL A 8 -16.50 4.14 4.07
C VAL A 8 -16.62 5.60 3.66
N ILE A 9 -15.56 6.17 3.14
CA ILE A 9 -15.51 7.49 2.51
C ILE A 9 -14.84 7.32 1.15
N ASN A 10 -15.45 7.80 0.09
CA ASN A 10 -14.86 7.71 -1.24
C ASN A 10 -14.04 8.96 -1.62
N GLU A 11 -13.20 8.79 -2.63
CA GLU A 11 -12.29 9.85 -3.10
C GLU A 11 -13.04 11.09 -3.57
N ILE A 12 -14.20 10.91 -4.22
CA ILE A 12 -15.01 12.00 -4.75
C ILE A 12 -15.58 12.87 -3.64
N GLU A 13 -16.04 12.27 -2.53
CA GLU A 13 -16.50 13.01 -1.36
C GLU A 13 -15.41 13.85 -0.71
N ILE A 14 -14.20 13.27 -0.60
CA ILE A 14 -13.04 13.98 -0.06
C ILE A 14 -12.72 15.20 -0.92
N ILE A 15 -12.67 15.01 -2.25
CA ILE A 15 -12.38 16.08 -3.20
C ILE A 15 -13.46 17.15 -3.15
N LYS A 16 -14.75 16.79 -3.17
CA LYS A 16 -15.86 17.74 -3.06
C LYS A 16 -15.80 18.55 -1.78
N LYS A 17 -15.57 17.91 -0.62
CA LYS A 17 -15.47 18.60 0.67
C LYS A 17 -14.25 19.52 0.72
N SER A 18 -13.14 19.16 0.10
CA SER A 18 -11.94 19.99 0.03
C SER A 18 -12.16 21.22 -0.87
N LEU A 19 -12.74 21.03 -2.05
CA LEU A 19 -13.05 22.11 -2.99
C LEU A 19 -14.13 23.08 -2.48
N ALA A 20 -15.01 22.63 -1.57
CA ALA A 20 -15.96 23.52 -0.90
C ALA A 20 -15.27 24.52 0.06
N LYS A 21 -14.05 24.24 0.50
CA LYS A 21 -13.30 25.09 1.45
C LYS A 21 -12.17 25.87 0.80
N PHE A 22 -11.58 25.33 -0.25
CA PHE A 22 -10.37 25.89 -0.86
C PHE A 22 -10.47 25.88 -2.39
N SER A 23 -9.84 26.83 -3.04
CA SER A 23 -9.77 26.87 -4.50
C SER A 23 -8.97 25.67 -5.04
N PHE A 24 -9.22 25.28 -6.28
CA PHE A 24 -8.50 24.20 -6.94
C PHE A 24 -6.98 24.38 -6.90
N SER A 25 -6.50 25.59 -7.19
CA SER A 25 -5.06 25.89 -7.20
C SER A 25 -4.37 25.67 -5.84
N LYS A 26 -5.09 25.87 -4.73
CA LYS A 26 -4.59 25.58 -3.38
C LYS A 26 -4.68 24.09 -3.02
N ASN A 27 -5.57 23.36 -3.68
CA ASN A 27 -5.89 21.97 -3.40
C ASN A 27 -5.27 20.97 -4.37
N GLU A 28 -4.72 21.42 -5.48
CA GLU A 28 -4.28 20.56 -6.58
C GLU A 28 -3.40 19.39 -6.10
N LYS A 29 -2.39 19.70 -5.27
CA LYS A 29 -1.50 18.67 -4.71
C LYS A 29 -2.25 17.64 -3.85
N PHE A 30 -3.15 18.11 -3.00
CA PHE A 30 -3.96 17.21 -2.16
C PHE A 30 -4.88 16.33 -3.01
N ILE A 31 -5.52 16.89 -4.04
CA ILE A 31 -6.36 16.14 -4.98
C ILE A 31 -5.55 15.08 -5.72
N GLN A 32 -4.34 15.42 -6.17
CA GLN A 32 -3.42 14.47 -6.79
C GLN A 32 -3.11 13.30 -5.83
N GLU A 33 -2.80 13.58 -4.57
CA GLU A 33 -2.54 12.54 -3.55
C GLU A 33 -3.76 11.63 -3.32
N VAL A 34 -4.96 12.19 -3.29
CA VAL A 34 -6.20 11.39 -3.16
C VAL A 34 -6.38 10.47 -4.37
N LEU A 35 -6.11 10.97 -5.58
CA LEU A 35 -6.29 10.23 -6.83
C LEU A 35 -5.20 9.18 -7.09
N TRP A 36 -4.04 9.25 -6.43
CA TRP A 36 -3.00 8.22 -6.56
C TRP A 36 -3.53 6.82 -6.25
N ARG A 37 -4.42 6.67 -5.27
CA ARG A 37 -5.03 5.38 -4.95
C ARG A 37 -5.83 4.82 -6.11
N THR A 38 -6.69 5.64 -6.73
CA THR A 38 -7.48 5.25 -7.91
C THR A 38 -6.57 4.90 -9.07
N TYR A 39 -5.52 5.71 -9.30
CA TYR A 39 -4.52 5.44 -10.33
C TYR A 39 -3.83 4.09 -10.11
N TRP A 40 -3.35 3.80 -8.91
CA TRP A 40 -2.65 2.54 -8.62
C TRP A 40 -3.56 1.33 -8.79
N LYS A 41 -4.82 1.40 -8.37
CA LYS A 41 -5.80 0.33 -8.57
C LYS A 41 -6.01 0.05 -10.06
N GLY A 42 -6.32 1.06 -10.84
CA GLY A 42 -6.50 0.91 -12.29
C GLY A 42 -5.22 0.44 -13.00
N TRP A 43 -4.06 0.93 -12.56
CA TRP A 43 -2.79 0.50 -13.13
C TRP A 43 -2.53 -0.99 -12.92
N LEU A 44 -2.75 -1.50 -11.71
CA LEU A 44 -2.57 -2.92 -11.38
C LEU A 44 -3.62 -3.80 -12.04
N GLU A 45 -4.87 -3.37 -12.07
CA GLU A 45 -5.98 -4.06 -12.73
C GLU A 45 -5.70 -4.30 -14.21
N LEU A 46 -5.15 -3.29 -14.90
CA LEU A 46 -4.73 -3.40 -16.29
C LEU A 46 -3.45 -4.23 -16.50
N ARG A 47 -2.74 -4.62 -15.44
CA ARG A 47 -1.50 -5.40 -15.49
C ARG A 47 -1.50 -6.54 -14.44
N PRO A 48 -2.44 -7.48 -14.53
CA PRO A 48 -2.64 -8.52 -13.50
C PRO A 48 -1.39 -9.39 -13.28
N ASN A 49 -0.54 -9.54 -14.29
CA ASN A 49 0.70 -10.31 -14.17
C ASN A 49 1.70 -9.70 -13.16
N VAL A 50 1.61 -8.40 -12.86
CA VAL A 50 2.42 -7.78 -11.79
C VAL A 50 2.08 -8.38 -10.43
N TRP A 51 0.79 -8.59 -10.18
CA TRP A 51 0.32 -9.21 -8.95
C TRP A 51 0.72 -10.69 -8.87
N THR A 52 0.53 -11.43 -9.95
CA THR A 52 0.94 -12.84 -10.01
C THR A 52 2.44 -13.01 -9.76
N ASP A 53 3.26 -12.19 -10.39
CA ASP A 53 4.72 -12.23 -10.18
C ASP A 53 5.13 -11.82 -8.76
N TYR A 54 4.42 -10.86 -8.18
CA TYR A 54 4.63 -10.51 -6.77
C TYR A 54 4.36 -11.70 -5.87
N LEU A 55 3.25 -12.42 -6.04
CA LEU A 55 2.90 -13.57 -5.21
C LEU A 55 3.90 -14.72 -5.37
N VAL A 56 4.32 -15.02 -6.60
CA VAL A 56 5.35 -16.04 -6.87
C VAL A 56 6.68 -15.63 -6.20
N GLY A 57 7.11 -14.39 -6.41
CA GLY A 57 8.31 -13.86 -5.79
C GLY A 57 8.25 -13.88 -4.26
N LEU A 58 7.10 -13.51 -3.69
CA LEU A 58 6.88 -13.53 -2.24
C LEU A 58 7.03 -14.93 -1.66
N ASN A 59 6.41 -15.94 -2.27
CA ASN A 59 6.51 -17.32 -1.80
C ASN A 59 7.96 -17.82 -1.83
N ASN A 60 8.68 -17.57 -2.92
CA ASN A 60 10.09 -17.93 -3.03
C ASN A 60 10.95 -17.23 -1.96
N MET A 61 10.66 -15.95 -1.68
CA MET A 61 11.41 -15.20 -0.66
C MET A 61 11.04 -15.65 0.76
N LYS A 62 9.78 -16.00 1.03
CA LYS A 62 9.37 -16.57 2.32
C LYS A 62 10.15 -17.85 2.64
N GLU A 63 10.30 -18.76 1.69
CA GLU A 63 11.07 -19.97 1.87
C GLU A 63 12.56 -19.67 2.10
N LYS A 64 13.14 -18.81 1.26
CA LYS A 64 14.58 -18.48 1.31
C LYS A 64 14.99 -17.74 2.58
N PHE A 65 14.10 -16.90 3.14
CA PHE A 65 14.40 -16.01 4.26
C PHE A 65 13.80 -16.46 5.59
N ARG A 66 13.05 -17.58 5.64
CA ARG A 66 12.36 -18.09 6.83
C ARG A 66 13.20 -18.01 8.11
N ASP A 67 14.44 -18.49 8.03
CA ASP A 67 15.36 -18.64 9.17
C ASP A 67 16.54 -17.67 9.10
N LYS A 68 16.47 -16.65 8.24
CA LYS A 68 17.53 -15.65 8.12
C LYS A 68 17.44 -14.65 9.27
N LYS A 69 18.51 -14.56 10.04
CA LYS A 69 18.58 -13.69 11.23
C LYS A 69 18.30 -12.23 10.89
N GLU A 70 18.76 -11.75 9.75
CA GLU A 70 18.56 -10.39 9.29
C GLU A 70 17.07 -10.08 9.08
N TYR A 71 16.31 -11.02 8.49
CA TYR A 71 14.88 -10.89 8.29
C TYR A 71 14.11 -10.96 9.61
N LEU A 72 14.45 -11.93 10.47
CA LEU A 72 13.83 -12.08 11.79
C LEU A 72 14.05 -10.84 12.65
N ASN A 73 15.27 -10.31 12.68
CA ASN A 73 15.57 -9.06 13.39
C ASN A 73 14.78 -7.87 12.81
N ALA A 74 14.62 -7.79 11.50
CA ALA A 74 13.90 -6.70 10.87
C ALA A 74 12.41 -6.73 11.25
N ILE A 75 11.74 -7.87 11.17
CA ILE A 75 10.31 -7.98 11.54
C ILE A 75 10.06 -7.81 13.03
N GLU A 76 11.06 -8.08 13.89
CA GLU A 76 10.96 -7.86 15.33
C GLU A 76 11.41 -6.45 15.77
N GLY A 77 11.97 -5.65 14.88
CA GLY A 77 12.50 -4.34 15.23
C GLY A 77 13.75 -4.40 16.10
N ASN A 78 14.61 -5.40 15.85
CA ASN A 78 15.86 -5.65 16.57
C ASN A 78 17.08 -5.44 15.67
N THR A 79 17.03 -4.40 14.85
CA THR A 79 18.13 -4.02 13.97
C THR A 79 19.07 -3.02 14.66
N ASN A 80 20.17 -2.67 14.01
CA ASN A 80 21.07 -1.59 14.47
C ASN A 80 20.58 -0.18 14.07
N ILE A 81 19.32 -0.03 13.58
CA ILE A 81 18.76 1.22 13.11
C ILE A 81 17.59 1.60 14.03
N GLU A 82 17.84 2.49 14.97
CA GLU A 82 16.89 2.87 16.02
C GLU A 82 15.54 3.33 15.46
N CYS A 83 15.52 4.26 14.51
CA CYS A 83 14.27 4.77 13.93
C CYS A 83 13.46 3.66 13.25
N PHE A 84 14.10 2.72 12.59
CA PHE A 84 13.43 1.58 11.96
C PHE A 84 12.77 0.68 13.02
N ASN A 85 13.47 0.39 14.12
CA ASN A 85 12.94 -0.43 15.20
C ASN A 85 11.71 0.22 15.85
N GLU A 86 11.77 1.53 16.11
CA GLU A 86 10.63 2.29 16.62
C GLU A 86 9.43 2.25 15.67
N TRP A 87 9.65 2.36 14.35
CA TRP A 87 8.56 2.26 13.37
C TRP A 87 7.99 0.85 13.23
N VAL A 88 8.78 -0.20 13.43
CA VAL A 88 8.25 -1.57 13.52
C VAL A 88 7.31 -1.69 14.71
N LYS A 89 7.70 -1.15 15.86
CA LYS A 89 6.87 -1.11 17.06
C LYS A 89 5.59 -0.30 16.84
N GLU A 90 5.71 0.92 16.31
CA GLU A 90 4.56 1.78 15.99
C GLU A 90 3.59 1.08 15.02
N LEU A 91 4.12 0.39 13.99
CA LEU A 91 3.29 -0.35 13.04
C LEU A 91 2.53 -1.50 13.70
N LYS A 92 3.19 -2.27 14.57
CA LYS A 92 2.58 -3.39 15.28
C LYS A 92 1.54 -2.94 16.32
N GLU A 93 1.78 -1.82 17.01
CA GLU A 93 0.90 -1.29 18.05
C GLU A 93 -0.29 -0.51 17.47
N ASN A 94 -0.04 0.35 16.48
CA ASN A 94 -1.05 1.29 15.96
C ASN A 94 -1.66 0.86 14.63
N ASN A 95 -1.11 -0.14 13.97
CA ASN A 95 -1.50 -0.63 12.65
C ASN A 95 -1.52 0.49 11.57
N TYR A 96 -0.67 1.50 11.76
CA TYR A 96 -0.57 2.67 10.90
C TYR A 96 0.84 3.28 10.97
N LEU A 97 1.31 3.78 9.85
CA LEU A 97 2.48 4.65 9.74
C LEU A 97 2.16 5.85 8.87
N HIS A 98 2.73 7.01 9.20
CA HIS A 98 2.65 8.19 8.35
C HIS A 98 3.29 7.92 6.98
N ASN A 99 2.79 8.57 5.92
CA ASN A 99 3.24 8.32 4.54
C ASN A 99 4.77 8.45 4.36
N HIS A 100 5.40 9.49 4.89
CA HIS A 100 6.86 9.65 4.84
C HIS A 100 7.57 8.49 5.53
N THR A 101 7.08 8.08 6.69
CA THR A 101 7.64 6.95 7.44
C THR A 101 7.59 5.65 6.64
N ARG A 102 6.51 5.42 5.90
CA ARG A 102 6.39 4.23 5.03
C ARG A 102 7.47 4.22 3.93
N MET A 103 7.78 5.38 3.35
CA MET A 103 8.82 5.50 2.33
C MET A 103 10.21 5.27 2.92
N TRP A 104 10.51 5.86 4.08
CA TRP A 104 11.77 5.64 4.80
C TRP A 104 11.93 4.19 5.21
N PHE A 105 10.89 3.60 5.79
CA PHE A 105 10.86 2.19 6.19
C PHE A 105 11.18 1.27 5.01
N ALA A 106 10.49 1.44 3.90
CA ALA A 106 10.70 0.63 2.71
C ALA A 106 12.11 0.80 2.13
N SER A 107 12.64 2.02 2.11
CA SER A 107 14.00 2.29 1.66
C SER A 107 15.05 1.64 2.56
N ILE A 108 14.90 1.75 3.88
CA ILE A 108 15.80 1.11 4.85
C ILE A 108 15.76 -0.41 4.70
N TRP A 109 14.55 -0.99 4.63
CA TRP A 109 14.35 -2.41 4.42
C TRP A 109 15.10 -2.93 3.18
N ILE A 110 14.91 -2.25 2.04
CA ILE A 110 15.43 -2.70 0.74
C ILE A 110 16.94 -2.44 0.59
N PHE A 111 17.40 -1.25 0.96
CA PHE A 111 18.73 -0.77 0.58
C PHE A 111 19.74 -0.78 1.73
N THR A 112 19.31 -0.63 2.97
CA THR A 112 20.21 -0.65 4.13
C THR A 112 20.27 -2.04 4.78
N LEU A 113 19.11 -2.70 4.94
CA LEU A 113 19.03 -4.06 5.46
C LEU A 113 19.18 -5.13 4.37
N ASP A 114 19.22 -4.73 3.11
CA ASP A 114 19.31 -5.58 1.90
C ASP A 114 18.31 -6.74 1.89
N LEU A 115 17.07 -6.46 2.30
CA LEU A 115 16.00 -7.44 2.35
C LEU A 115 15.10 -7.33 1.11
N PRO A 116 14.52 -8.46 0.64
CA PRO A 116 13.59 -8.46 -0.49
C PRO A 116 12.38 -7.56 -0.24
N TRP A 117 12.05 -6.70 -1.20
CA TRP A 117 10.92 -5.78 -1.10
C TRP A 117 9.58 -6.51 -0.94
N GLN A 118 9.45 -7.71 -1.50
CA GLN A 118 8.24 -8.53 -1.40
C GLN A 118 7.90 -8.89 0.06
N LEU A 119 8.92 -9.20 0.85
CA LEU A 119 8.74 -9.52 2.27
C LEU A 119 8.32 -8.29 3.08
N GLY A 120 8.87 -7.11 2.77
CA GLY A 120 8.47 -5.86 3.39
C GLY A 120 7.05 -5.44 2.99
N ALA A 121 6.68 -5.61 1.72
CA ALA A 121 5.32 -5.37 1.26
C ALA A 121 4.30 -6.28 1.97
N GLU A 122 4.62 -7.55 2.15
CA GLU A 122 3.81 -8.49 2.91
C GLU A 122 3.71 -8.09 4.38
N PHE A 123 4.81 -7.69 5.02
CA PHE A 123 4.82 -7.22 6.40
C PHE A 123 3.88 -6.02 6.59
N PHE A 124 3.86 -5.08 5.64
CA PHE A 124 2.90 -3.98 5.65
C PHE A 124 1.46 -4.44 5.46
N MET A 125 1.20 -5.38 4.56
CA MET A 125 -0.16 -5.93 4.35
C MET A 125 -0.70 -6.64 5.58
N GLN A 126 0.16 -7.27 6.38
CA GLN A 126 -0.24 -7.95 7.61
C GLN A 126 -0.58 -6.98 8.75
N HIS A 127 0.06 -5.82 8.80
CA HIS A 127 -0.04 -4.92 9.94
C HIS A 127 -0.86 -3.64 9.66
N LEU A 128 -0.89 -3.12 8.44
CA LEU A 128 -1.60 -1.87 8.15
C LEU A 128 -3.12 -2.07 8.07
N TYR A 129 -3.89 -1.33 8.85
CA TYR A 129 -5.35 -1.28 8.69
C TYR A 129 -5.79 -0.71 7.35
N ASP A 130 -4.98 0.14 6.73
CA ASP A 130 -5.24 0.69 5.41
C ASP A 130 -4.44 -0.02 4.30
N GLY A 131 -4.01 -1.26 4.55
CA GLY A 131 -3.32 -2.08 3.57
C GLY A 131 -4.20 -2.31 2.33
N ASP A 132 -3.78 -1.76 1.19
CA ASP A 132 -4.42 -1.92 -0.11
C ASP A 132 -3.47 -2.64 -1.05
N ALA A 133 -3.91 -3.74 -1.64
CA ALA A 133 -3.05 -4.60 -2.46
C ALA A 133 -2.34 -3.84 -3.59
N ALA A 134 -3.04 -2.91 -4.26
CA ALA A 134 -2.45 -2.15 -5.34
C ALA A 134 -1.49 -1.07 -4.83
N SER A 135 -1.96 -0.20 -3.94
CA SER A 135 -1.16 0.92 -3.43
C SER A 135 0.08 0.44 -2.68
N ASN A 136 -0.06 -0.61 -1.86
CA ASN A 136 1.06 -1.18 -1.11
C ASN A 136 2.08 -1.82 -2.05
N THR A 137 1.67 -2.75 -2.89
CA THR A 137 2.60 -3.45 -3.79
C THR A 137 3.31 -2.50 -4.74
N LEU A 138 2.57 -1.57 -5.37
CA LEU A 138 3.16 -0.62 -6.31
C LEU A 138 4.01 0.44 -5.61
N GLY A 139 3.65 0.84 -4.38
CA GLY A 139 4.46 1.72 -3.55
C GLY A 139 5.81 1.10 -3.20
N TRP A 140 5.85 -0.16 -2.77
CA TRP A 140 7.09 -0.88 -2.50
C TRP A 140 7.94 -1.08 -3.77
N ARG A 141 7.29 -1.40 -4.88
CA ARG A 141 7.96 -1.49 -6.20
C ARG A 141 8.56 -0.16 -6.63
N TRP A 142 7.87 0.95 -6.35
CA TRP A 142 8.35 2.30 -6.64
C TRP A 142 9.59 2.64 -5.82
N VAL A 143 9.57 2.40 -4.51
CA VAL A 143 10.76 2.59 -3.66
C VAL A 143 11.92 1.75 -4.15
N ALA A 144 11.70 0.49 -4.50
CA ALA A 144 12.72 -0.43 -5.00
C ALA A 144 13.32 -0.03 -6.37
N GLY A 145 12.64 0.83 -7.13
CA GLY A 145 13.06 1.23 -8.48
C GLY A 145 12.63 0.28 -9.60
N VAL A 146 11.77 -0.70 -9.30
CA VAL A 146 11.26 -1.67 -10.29
C VAL A 146 9.90 -1.30 -10.87
N GLN A 147 9.29 -0.21 -10.41
CA GLN A 147 8.03 0.32 -10.94
C GLN A 147 8.26 1.32 -12.08
N THR A 148 9.25 2.18 -11.91
CA THR A 148 9.68 3.15 -12.93
C THR A 148 11.17 2.98 -13.12
N GLN A 149 11.58 2.55 -14.31
CA GLN A 149 12.99 2.28 -14.60
C GLN A 149 13.87 3.49 -14.26
N GLY A 150 14.96 3.22 -13.57
CA GLY A 150 15.97 4.22 -13.21
C GLY A 150 15.54 5.20 -12.09
N LYS A 151 14.35 5.04 -11.52
CA LYS A 151 13.88 5.88 -10.41
C LYS A 151 13.57 5.02 -9.20
N HIS A 152 14.20 5.34 -8.09
CA HIS A 152 13.95 4.72 -6.78
C HIS A 152 13.98 5.80 -5.70
N TYR A 153 13.60 5.45 -4.49
CA TYR A 153 13.62 6.36 -3.36
C TYR A 153 14.62 5.89 -2.31
N LEU A 154 15.58 6.75 -1.96
CA LEU A 154 16.52 6.51 -0.88
C LEU A 154 16.19 7.41 0.30
N ALA A 155 16.02 6.79 1.47
CA ALA A 155 15.94 7.53 2.72
C ALA A 155 17.31 8.13 3.03
N SER A 156 17.33 9.35 3.54
CA SER A 156 18.55 10.01 4.01
C SER A 156 18.42 10.41 5.48
N GLU A 157 19.54 10.35 6.20
CA GLU A 157 19.61 10.79 7.59
C GLU A 157 19.10 12.21 7.74
N TRP A 158 19.55 13.13 6.87
CA TRP A 158 19.13 14.53 6.91
C TRP A 158 17.60 14.68 6.83
N ASN A 159 16.95 13.94 5.94
CA ASN A 159 15.50 14.02 5.74
C ASN A 159 14.75 13.48 6.97
N ILE A 160 15.16 12.32 7.47
CA ILE A 160 14.58 11.72 8.69
C ILE A 160 14.76 12.67 9.88
N LYS A 161 15.97 13.14 10.13
CA LYS A 161 16.28 14.09 11.21
C LYS A 161 15.40 15.33 11.13
N LYS A 162 15.29 15.97 9.96
CA LYS A 162 14.50 17.18 9.74
C LYS A 162 13.02 16.97 10.05
N PHE A 163 12.40 15.90 9.56
CA PHE A 163 10.96 15.68 9.67
C PHE A 163 10.54 14.93 10.93
N THR A 164 11.50 14.51 11.76
CA THR A 164 11.26 13.95 13.09
C THR A 164 11.67 14.91 14.22
N ASN A 165 11.85 16.19 13.91
CA ASN A 165 12.29 17.22 14.89
C ASN A 165 13.57 16.82 15.63
N ASN A 166 14.57 16.29 14.92
CA ASN A 166 15.83 15.77 15.45
C ASN A 166 15.69 14.60 16.43
N ARG A 167 14.54 13.93 16.48
CA ARG A 167 14.35 12.74 17.34
C ARG A 167 15.35 11.64 16.98
N PHE A 168 15.61 11.44 15.70
CA PHE A 168 16.57 10.45 15.21
C PHE A 168 17.74 11.16 14.52
N ASN A 169 18.95 10.83 14.92
CA ASN A 169 20.20 11.36 14.38
C ASN A 169 21.26 10.27 14.41
N ASN A 170 22.39 10.50 13.73
CA ASN A 170 23.49 9.52 13.59
C ASN A 170 23.04 8.17 13.03
N ILE A 171 22.10 8.19 12.10
CA ILE A 171 21.56 7.01 11.46
C ILE A 171 22.46 6.63 10.29
N LYS A 172 23.06 5.44 10.34
CA LYS A 172 23.86 4.94 9.24
C LYS A 172 22.98 4.28 8.18
N LEU A 173 22.70 5.00 7.11
CA LEU A 173 21.91 4.52 5.98
C LEU A 173 22.77 4.34 4.73
N ASN A 174 22.33 3.44 3.88
CA ASN A 174 22.94 3.24 2.56
C ASN A 174 22.29 4.21 1.56
N GLU A 175 22.87 5.43 1.45
CA GLU A 175 22.29 6.54 0.68
C GLU A 175 22.75 6.57 -0.78
N ASN A 176 23.66 5.67 -1.20
CA ASN A 176 24.22 5.60 -2.55
C ASN A 176 24.10 4.19 -3.13
N VAL A 177 22.88 3.76 -3.40
CA VAL A 177 22.61 2.43 -3.96
C VAL A 177 21.86 2.59 -5.28
N PRO A 178 22.24 1.87 -6.33
CA PRO A 178 21.48 1.86 -7.57
C PRO A 178 20.08 1.23 -7.37
N PRO A 179 19.10 1.61 -8.20
CA PRO A 179 17.79 0.97 -8.17
C PRO A 179 17.91 -0.53 -8.43
N LYS A 180 17.03 -1.31 -7.83
CA LYS A 180 16.89 -2.72 -8.22
C LYS A 180 16.37 -2.74 -9.65
N VAL A 181 17.09 -3.39 -10.53
CA VAL A 181 16.71 -3.45 -11.95
C VAL A 181 15.68 -4.55 -12.15
N SER A 182 14.59 -4.22 -12.85
CA SER A 182 13.66 -5.23 -13.36
C SER A 182 13.67 -5.15 -14.88
N GLU A 183 14.10 -6.23 -15.53
CA GLU A 183 14.05 -6.36 -16.99
C GLU A 183 12.64 -6.67 -17.49
N LYS A 184 11.71 -6.99 -16.59
CA LYS A 184 10.38 -7.45 -16.95
C LYS A 184 9.45 -6.27 -17.24
N THR A 185 8.92 -6.25 -18.45
CA THR A 185 7.86 -5.32 -18.87
C THR A 185 6.50 -6.01 -18.79
N TYR A 186 5.47 -5.25 -18.46
CA TYR A 186 4.11 -5.75 -18.32
C TYR A 186 3.18 -5.07 -19.32
N SER A 187 2.61 -5.85 -20.22
CA SER A 187 1.61 -5.37 -21.18
C SER A 187 0.26 -5.12 -20.50
N ILE A 188 -0.47 -4.18 -21.08
CA ILE A 188 -1.86 -3.90 -20.69
C ILE A 188 -2.74 -5.06 -21.17
N VAL A 189 -3.53 -5.61 -20.26
CA VAL A 189 -4.58 -6.58 -20.55
C VAL A 189 -5.92 -5.85 -20.50
N LYS A 190 -6.55 -5.66 -21.64
CA LYS A 190 -7.91 -5.11 -21.68
C LYS A 190 -8.88 -6.16 -21.21
N GLN A 191 -9.65 -5.83 -20.18
CA GLN A 191 -10.75 -6.67 -19.73
C GLN A 191 -12.01 -6.26 -20.49
N ASN A 192 -12.69 -7.22 -21.11
CA ASN A 192 -14.03 -7.02 -21.64
C ASN A 192 -15.01 -7.27 -20.50
N PHE A 193 -15.58 -6.21 -19.96
CA PHE A 193 -16.71 -6.33 -19.03
C PHE A 193 -17.94 -6.69 -19.86
N ALA A 194 -18.60 -7.80 -19.50
CA ALA A 194 -19.92 -8.09 -20.03
C ALA A 194 -20.89 -6.98 -19.58
N ASN A 195 -21.69 -6.46 -20.49
CA ASN A 195 -22.80 -5.59 -20.08
C ASN A 195 -23.71 -6.40 -19.16
N PRO A 196 -23.96 -5.96 -17.92
CA PRO A 196 -24.87 -6.65 -17.04
C PRO A 196 -26.29 -6.48 -17.58
N GLN A 197 -26.74 -7.45 -18.41
CA GLN A 197 -28.09 -7.42 -18.96
C GLN A 197 -29.13 -7.94 -17.97
N ASP A 198 -28.71 -8.75 -16.98
CA ASP A 198 -29.57 -9.33 -15.97
C ASP A 198 -28.96 -9.11 -14.58
N ILE A 199 -29.26 -7.97 -13.98
CA ILE A 199 -28.90 -7.73 -12.59
C ILE A 199 -30.00 -8.37 -11.72
N ASP A 200 -29.64 -9.41 -10.94
CA ASP A 200 -30.50 -9.91 -9.88
C ASP A 200 -30.67 -8.83 -8.81
N GLN A 201 -31.81 -8.14 -8.83
CA GLN A 201 -32.14 -7.10 -7.87
C GLN A 201 -32.50 -7.64 -6.47
N ASN A 202 -32.48 -8.96 -6.26
CA ASN A 202 -32.81 -9.55 -4.98
C ASN A 202 -31.61 -9.73 -4.04
N ASN A 203 -30.41 -9.85 -4.62
CA ASN A 203 -29.20 -10.13 -3.85
C ASN A 203 -28.13 -9.06 -4.12
N LEU A 204 -27.46 -8.62 -3.06
CA LEU A 204 -26.35 -7.67 -3.13
C LEU A 204 -25.09 -8.30 -2.54
N LEU A 205 -24.00 -8.26 -3.27
CA LEU A 205 -22.67 -8.59 -2.78
C LEU A 205 -21.93 -7.30 -2.42
N VAL A 206 -21.50 -7.21 -1.18
CA VAL A 206 -20.72 -6.08 -0.66
C VAL A 206 -19.32 -6.59 -0.33
N PHE A 207 -18.32 -5.96 -0.89
CA PHE A 207 -16.92 -6.28 -0.62
C PHE A 207 -16.35 -5.39 0.47
N GLU A 208 -15.41 -5.90 1.27
CA GLU A 208 -14.77 -5.18 2.38
C GLU A 208 -14.08 -3.86 1.99
N ASN A 209 -13.81 -3.66 0.72
CA ASN A 209 -13.19 -2.46 0.18
C ASN A 209 -14.18 -1.50 -0.48
N ASN A 210 -15.49 -1.73 -0.35
CA ASN A 210 -16.54 -0.88 -0.89
C ASN A 210 -17.80 -0.92 0.00
N LEU A 211 -17.71 -0.30 1.18
CA LEU A 211 -18.76 -0.34 2.19
C LEU A 211 -19.77 0.81 2.08
N SER A 212 -19.51 1.85 1.29
CA SER A 212 -20.40 3.02 1.11
C SER A 212 -21.46 2.78 0.04
N LEU A 213 -22.48 2.01 0.35
CA LEU A 213 -23.57 1.73 -0.58
C LEU A 213 -24.44 2.96 -0.89
N GLU A 214 -24.53 3.90 0.04
CA GLU A 214 -25.26 5.15 -0.11
C GLU A 214 -24.72 6.08 -1.21
N THR A 215 -23.51 5.84 -1.64
CA THR A 215 -22.86 6.60 -2.74
C THR A 215 -22.96 5.90 -4.09
N THR A 216 -23.58 4.73 -4.14
CA THR A 216 -23.78 3.93 -5.36
C THR A 216 -25.17 4.12 -5.95
N ASP A 217 -25.37 3.67 -7.18
CA ASP A 217 -26.68 3.65 -7.82
C ASP A 217 -27.68 2.73 -7.10
N PHE A 218 -27.20 1.87 -6.20
CA PHE A 218 -27.99 0.92 -5.44
C PHE A 218 -28.63 1.48 -4.16
N LYS A 219 -28.33 2.73 -3.79
CA LYS A 219 -28.80 3.35 -2.53
C LYS A 219 -30.32 3.32 -2.30
N ASN A 220 -31.10 3.29 -3.38
CA ASN A 220 -32.57 3.28 -3.32
C ASN A 220 -33.16 1.89 -3.56
N ASN A 221 -32.34 0.88 -3.81
CA ASN A 221 -32.81 -0.46 -4.11
C ASN A 221 -33.09 -1.23 -2.81
N LYS A 222 -34.16 -2.02 -2.81
CA LYS A 222 -34.50 -2.92 -1.72
C LYS A 222 -34.00 -4.32 -2.08
N PHE A 223 -32.99 -4.80 -1.39
CA PHE A 223 -32.47 -6.15 -1.57
C PHE A 223 -33.09 -7.11 -0.56
N LYS A 224 -33.39 -8.32 -0.98
CA LYS A 224 -33.86 -9.39 -0.08
C LYS A 224 -32.73 -9.93 0.79
N LYS A 225 -31.51 -10.01 0.24
CA LYS A 225 -30.32 -10.49 0.94
C LYS A 225 -29.11 -9.62 0.59
N VAL A 226 -28.31 -9.36 1.60
CA VAL A 226 -27.02 -8.67 1.46
C VAL A 226 -25.93 -9.61 1.97
N TYR A 227 -24.95 -9.90 1.14
CA TYR A 227 -23.82 -10.75 1.47
C TYR A 227 -22.57 -9.89 1.58
N LEU A 228 -21.93 -9.91 2.74
CA LEU A 228 -20.62 -9.30 2.92
C LEU A 228 -19.54 -10.32 2.54
N VAL A 229 -18.73 -9.98 1.55
CA VAL A 229 -17.58 -10.76 1.13
C VAL A 229 -16.34 -10.15 1.76
N SER A 230 -15.77 -10.83 2.74
CA SER A 230 -14.50 -10.45 3.35
C SER A 230 -13.40 -11.45 2.95
N ASN A 231 -12.22 -10.96 2.67
CA ASN A 231 -11.07 -11.82 2.46
C ASN A 231 -10.53 -12.24 3.83
N LYS A 232 -10.92 -13.44 4.28
CA LYS A 232 -10.30 -14.08 5.45
C LYS A 232 -8.85 -14.43 5.12
N ASN A 233 -7.98 -13.48 5.23
CA ASN A 233 -6.57 -13.79 5.35
C ASN A 233 -6.37 -14.26 6.80
N GLU A 234 -6.20 -15.58 7.01
CA GLU A 234 -6.04 -16.20 8.32
C GLU A 234 -4.89 -15.60 9.15
N ASN A 235 -4.00 -14.84 8.49
CA ASN A 235 -2.86 -14.16 9.10
C ASN A 235 -3.10 -12.66 9.38
N ARG A 236 -4.25 -12.09 9.04
CA ARG A 236 -4.61 -10.76 9.53
C ARG A 236 -5.19 -10.92 10.92
N SER A 237 -4.41 -10.60 11.93
CA SER A 237 -4.94 -10.41 13.28
C SER A 237 -5.95 -9.26 13.23
N ILE A 238 -7.23 -9.58 12.98
CA ILE A 238 -8.32 -8.70 13.32
C ILE A 238 -8.34 -8.69 14.86
N LYS A 239 -7.70 -7.70 15.44
CA LYS A 239 -7.88 -7.34 16.84
C LYS A 239 -9.00 -6.32 16.96
#